data_6fee90d3b34cc471737ac599ab9384a9
#
_entry.id   6fee90d3b34cc471737ac599ab9384a9
#
_cell.length_a   1.000
_cell.length_b   1.000
_cell.length_c   1.000
_cell.angle_alpha   90.00
_cell.angle_beta   90.00
_cell.angle_gamma   90.00
#
_symmetry.space_group_name_H-M   'P 1'
#
loop_
_entity.id
_entity.type
_entity.pdbx_description
1 polymer ?
#
loop_
_entity_poly.entity_id
_entity_poly.type
_entity_poly.pdbx_seq_one_letter_code
_entity_poly.pdbx_strand_id
1 'polypeptide(L)'
;MTSTSPLVAHGQPTEYFTFVSLSSLGVPHATTTKHCPGVSSFAEPIVPEAPKPPFRSEATAVLGATGLEMSRVSYARQVHGADVARVPAGGGFAGLVDVLVTVERGVPLAIFTADCLAIVLYDPSARALCVAHVGWRGTVRGATQTAVRAIRDVGARPGSLRAAIAPSIGPCCYEVDEPVTAELARAFGDRWRTWVAPSRGGHVMLDLWSANEALLVEAGVAPESIENPRLCTACHPDLLYSYRRGNRGRLVTVAAVP
;
A
#
# COMPACT_ATOMS: atom_id res chain seq x y z
N MET A 1 10.35 22.16 -15.82
CA MET A 1 11.01 21.16 -14.97
C MET A 1 10.36 19.83 -15.30
N THR A 2 11.06 18.91 -15.94
CA THR A 2 10.59 17.57 -16.24
C THR A 2 10.50 16.84 -14.90
N SER A 3 9.28 16.64 -14.40
CA SER A 3 9.03 15.80 -13.23
C SER A 3 9.46 14.36 -13.58
N THR A 4 10.60 13.94 -13.08
CA THR A 4 11.01 12.53 -13.15
C THR A 4 10.00 11.71 -12.39
N SER A 5 9.49 10.63 -12.99
CA SER A 5 8.58 9.70 -12.33
C SER A 5 9.20 9.23 -11.01
N PRO A 6 8.45 9.21 -9.90
CA PRO A 6 8.96 8.68 -8.64
C PRO A 6 9.12 7.14 -8.65
N LEU A 7 8.68 6.47 -9.72
CA LEU A 7 8.81 5.03 -9.91
C LEU A 7 9.88 4.69 -10.94
N VAL A 8 10.67 3.66 -10.63
CA VAL A 8 11.57 2.98 -11.55
C VAL A 8 10.95 1.65 -11.95
N ALA A 9 10.79 1.41 -13.25
CA ALA A 9 10.25 0.16 -13.80
C ALA A 9 11.38 -0.87 -13.99
N HIS A 10 11.08 -2.14 -13.71
CA HIS A 10 12.01 -3.27 -13.83
C HIS A 10 11.37 -4.42 -14.61
N GLY A 11 12.14 -5.09 -15.46
CA GLY A 11 11.68 -6.17 -16.34
C GLY A 11 11.14 -5.69 -17.69
N GLN A 12 11.04 -6.61 -18.65
CA GLN A 12 10.45 -6.40 -19.98
C GLN A 12 9.63 -7.64 -20.38
N PRO A 13 8.26 -7.54 -20.29
CA PRO A 13 7.46 -6.39 -19.84
C PRO A 13 7.74 -6.03 -18.38
N THR A 14 7.36 -4.82 -17.95
CA THR A 14 7.57 -4.37 -16.57
C THR A 14 6.95 -5.33 -15.57
N GLU A 15 7.77 -5.97 -14.74
CA GLU A 15 7.36 -6.94 -13.73
C GLU A 15 7.05 -6.29 -12.39
N TYR A 16 7.82 -5.28 -12.00
CA TYR A 16 7.62 -4.52 -10.77
C TYR A 16 8.18 -3.10 -10.87
N PHE A 17 7.81 -2.29 -9.89
CA PHE A 17 8.31 -0.94 -9.67
C PHE A 17 9.06 -0.85 -8.34
N THR A 18 10.04 0.05 -8.28
CA THR A 18 10.64 0.55 -7.03
C THR A 18 10.44 2.05 -6.92
N PHE A 19 10.40 2.56 -5.69
CA PHE A 19 10.32 3.99 -5.39
C PHE A 19 11.71 4.60 -5.26
N VAL A 20 11.92 5.77 -5.88
CA VAL A 20 13.21 6.45 -5.84
C VAL A 20 13.63 6.80 -4.42
N SER A 21 12.70 7.30 -3.58
CA SER A 21 12.98 7.68 -2.20
C SER A 21 13.41 6.50 -1.33
N LEU A 22 12.75 5.35 -1.44
CA LEU A 22 13.07 4.15 -0.68
C LEU A 22 14.38 3.51 -1.16
N SER A 23 14.60 3.48 -2.49
CA SER A 23 15.85 2.98 -3.10
C SER A 23 17.07 3.78 -2.64
N SER A 24 16.94 5.11 -2.54
CA SER A 24 18.04 5.99 -2.09
C SER A 24 18.44 5.73 -0.62
N LEU A 25 17.57 5.13 0.16
CA LEU A 25 17.82 4.72 1.55
C LEU A 25 18.23 3.25 1.69
N GLY A 26 18.43 2.55 0.58
CA GLY A 26 18.79 1.12 0.57
C GLY A 26 17.68 0.19 1.05
N VAL A 27 16.43 0.64 1.10
CA VAL A 27 15.28 -0.19 1.51
C VAL A 27 14.97 -1.20 0.42
N PRO A 28 15.09 -2.52 0.64
CA PRO A 28 14.61 -3.52 -0.29
C PRO A 28 13.09 -3.43 -0.41
N HIS A 29 12.56 -3.23 -1.63
CA HIS A 29 11.12 -3.13 -1.83
C HIS A 29 10.74 -3.35 -3.30
N ALA A 30 9.48 -3.70 -3.52
CA ALA A 30 8.88 -3.78 -4.85
C ALA A 30 7.36 -3.57 -4.75
N THR A 31 6.78 -3.00 -5.82
CA THR A 31 5.34 -3.09 -6.12
C THR A 31 5.19 -3.80 -7.46
N THR A 32 4.55 -4.96 -7.46
CA THR A 32 4.42 -5.81 -8.64
C THR A 32 3.42 -5.25 -9.66
N THR A 33 3.56 -5.70 -10.90
CA THR A 33 2.57 -5.53 -11.97
C THR A 33 1.85 -6.86 -12.26
N LYS A 34 0.99 -6.88 -13.27
CA LYS A 34 0.36 -8.11 -13.79
C LYS A 34 1.36 -9.06 -14.45
N HIS A 35 2.50 -8.54 -14.88
CA HIS A 35 3.54 -9.30 -15.58
C HIS A 35 4.53 -9.96 -14.61
N CYS A 36 4.47 -9.64 -13.32
CA CYS A 36 5.30 -10.32 -12.34
C CYS A 36 4.92 -11.81 -12.26
N PRO A 37 5.83 -12.73 -12.59
CA PRO A 37 5.53 -14.15 -12.55
C PRO A 37 5.05 -14.61 -11.17
N GLY A 38 4.08 -15.52 -11.12
CA GLY A 38 3.57 -16.10 -9.87
C GLY A 38 2.71 -15.17 -8.99
N VAL A 39 2.48 -13.92 -9.41
CA VAL A 39 1.62 -12.96 -8.69
C VAL A 39 0.16 -13.02 -9.13
N SER A 40 -0.13 -13.48 -10.34
CA SER A 40 -1.48 -13.55 -10.91
C SER A 40 -2.45 -14.50 -10.19
N SER A 41 -1.99 -15.30 -9.24
CA SER A 41 -2.73 -16.42 -8.66
C SER A 41 -3.23 -16.20 -7.23
N PHE A 42 -3.29 -14.98 -6.74
CA PHE A 42 -3.95 -14.68 -5.46
C PHE A 42 -5.49 -14.76 -5.54
N ALA A 43 -6.00 -15.70 -6.32
CA ALA A 43 -7.43 -15.99 -6.36
C ALA A 43 -7.91 -16.76 -5.11
N GLU A 44 -7.01 -17.44 -4.41
CA GLU A 44 -7.35 -18.16 -3.19
C GLU A 44 -7.23 -17.22 -1.97
N PRO A 45 -8.30 -17.08 -1.18
CA PRO A 45 -8.22 -16.31 0.05
C PRO A 45 -7.25 -16.98 1.02
N ILE A 46 -6.45 -16.18 1.72
CA ILE A 46 -5.67 -16.67 2.86
C ILE A 46 -6.63 -17.25 3.89
N VAL A 47 -6.47 -18.54 4.18
CA VAL A 47 -7.29 -19.25 5.18
C VAL A 47 -6.58 -19.11 6.52
N PRO A 48 -7.18 -18.40 7.52
CA PRO A 48 -6.49 -18.11 8.78
C PRO A 48 -6.11 -19.34 9.59
N GLU A 49 -6.90 -20.42 9.46
CA GLU A 49 -6.70 -21.67 10.20
C GLU A 49 -5.56 -22.53 9.61
N ALA A 50 -5.18 -22.28 8.36
CA ALA A 50 -4.10 -22.97 7.66
C ALA A 50 -3.38 -21.99 6.70
N PRO A 51 -2.74 -20.94 7.23
CA PRO A 51 -2.13 -19.92 6.40
C PRO A 51 -0.94 -20.48 5.66
N LYS A 52 -0.94 -20.33 4.32
CA LYS A 52 0.21 -20.64 3.47
C LYS A 52 0.75 -19.34 2.89
N PRO A 53 2.07 -19.21 2.71
CA PRO A 53 2.63 -18.06 2.01
C PRO A 53 1.97 -17.93 0.63
N PRO A 54 1.42 -16.77 0.29
CA PRO A 54 0.64 -16.60 -0.94
C PRO A 54 1.53 -16.32 -2.16
N PHE A 55 2.79 -16.76 -2.13
CA PHE A 55 3.79 -16.55 -3.17
C PHE A 55 4.20 -17.87 -3.82
N ARG A 56 4.17 -17.93 -5.15
CA ARG A 56 4.78 -19.00 -5.90
C ARG A 56 6.28 -18.81 -6.01
N SER A 57 7.01 -19.87 -6.38
CA SER A 57 8.47 -19.86 -6.53
C SER A 57 8.97 -18.78 -7.48
N GLU A 58 8.25 -18.52 -8.57
CA GLU A 58 8.60 -17.52 -9.58
C GLU A 58 8.53 -16.11 -8.99
N ALA A 59 7.45 -15.77 -8.26
CA ALA A 59 7.32 -14.50 -7.57
C ALA A 59 8.40 -14.34 -6.50
N THR A 60 8.69 -15.42 -5.76
CA THR A 60 9.75 -15.44 -4.75
C THR A 60 11.12 -15.14 -5.36
N ALA A 61 11.42 -15.67 -6.55
CA ALA A 61 12.67 -15.42 -7.25
C ALA A 61 12.79 -13.96 -7.72
N VAL A 62 11.75 -13.40 -8.35
CA VAL A 62 11.75 -12.01 -8.83
C VAL A 62 11.86 -11.02 -7.66
N LEU A 63 11.06 -11.21 -6.61
CA LEU A 63 11.10 -10.34 -5.43
C LEU A 63 12.40 -10.51 -4.64
N GLY A 64 12.95 -11.72 -4.57
CA GLY A 64 14.24 -11.98 -3.94
C GLY A 64 15.40 -11.25 -4.61
N ALA A 65 15.34 -11.05 -5.93
CA ALA A 65 16.35 -10.29 -6.68
C ALA A 65 16.43 -8.80 -6.25
N THR A 66 15.41 -8.27 -5.57
CA THR A 66 15.42 -6.91 -5.00
C THR A 66 16.09 -6.84 -3.61
N GLY A 67 16.62 -7.95 -3.08
CA GLY A 67 17.18 -8.04 -1.74
C GLY A 67 16.16 -8.43 -0.66
N LEU A 68 14.95 -8.83 -1.04
CA LEU A 68 13.91 -9.27 -0.11
C LEU A 68 14.10 -10.75 0.26
N GLU A 69 14.21 -11.05 1.55
CA GLU A 69 14.29 -12.44 2.05
C GLU A 69 12.88 -13.06 2.14
N MET A 70 12.35 -13.49 1.00
CA MET A 70 10.96 -13.94 0.85
C MET A 70 10.60 -15.18 1.70
N SER A 71 11.58 -15.94 2.19
CA SER A 71 11.36 -17.03 3.15
C SER A 71 10.82 -16.56 4.50
N ARG A 72 11.06 -15.29 4.85
CA ARG A 72 10.62 -14.64 6.10
C ARG A 72 9.49 -13.65 5.88
N VAL A 73 8.88 -13.64 4.69
CA VAL A 73 7.82 -12.66 4.38
C VAL A 73 6.66 -12.76 5.36
N SER A 74 6.23 -11.60 5.87
CA SER A 74 5.02 -11.49 6.65
C SER A 74 3.88 -10.95 5.81
N TYR A 75 2.70 -11.52 5.99
CA TYR A 75 1.49 -11.21 5.26
C TYR A 75 0.26 -11.37 6.15
N ALA A 76 -0.85 -10.76 5.78
CA ALA A 76 -2.09 -10.79 6.52
C ALA A 76 -3.28 -11.06 5.60
N ARG A 77 -4.38 -11.55 6.16
CA ARG A 77 -5.68 -11.46 5.52
C ARG A 77 -6.26 -10.08 5.81
N GLN A 78 -6.19 -9.21 4.83
CA GLN A 78 -6.69 -7.83 4.90
C GLN A 78 -8.22 -7.82 4.97
N VAL A 79 -8.77 -7.06 5.90
CA VAL A 79 -10.22 -7.00 6.21
C VAL A 79 -10.81 -5.59 6.01
N HIS A 80 -10.05 -4.69 5.39
CA HIS A 80 -10.39 -3.27 5.22
C HIS A 80 -10.65 -2.57 6.56
N GLY A 81 -9.91 -2.96 7.58
CA GLY A 81 -9.92 -2.43 8.92
C GLY A 81 -8.83 -1.36 9.14
N ALA A 82 -8.44 -1.23 10.42
CA ALA A 82 -7.32 -0.41 10.86
C ALA A 82 -6.49 -1.12 11.94
N ASP A 83 -6.66 -2.43 12.10
CA ASP A 83 -5.91 -3.20 13.08
C ASP A 83 -4.46 -3.42 12.63
N VAL A 84 -3.57 -3.51 13.64
CA VAL A 84 -2.11 -3.56 13.47
C VAL A 84 -1.58 -4.89 13.98
N ALA A 85 -0.63 -5.46 13.25
CA ALA A 85 0.24 -6.51 13.77
C ALA A 85 1.70 -6.02 13.81
N ARG A 86 2.35 -6.20 14.97
CA ARG A 86 3.79 -6.09 15.10
C ARG A 86 4.40 -7.42 14.67
N VAL A 87 5.20 -7.38 13.60
CA VAL A 87 5.77 -8.56 12.97
C VAL A 87 7.10 -8.92 13.62
N PRO A 88 7.25 -10.17 14.11
CA PRO A 88 8.49 -10.65 14.72
C PRO A 88 9.54 -11.03 13.68
N ALA A 89 10.76 -11.34 14.12
CA ALA A 89 11.89 -11.72 13.28
C ALA A 89 11.63 -12.93 12.36
N GLY A 90 10.73 -13.83 12.73
CA GLY A 90 10.39 -14.99 11.92
C GLY A 90 9.45 -14.71 10.75
N GLY A 91 8.80 -13.53 10.73
CA GLY A 91 7.75 -13.23 9.75
C GLY A 91 6.52 -14.13 9.86
N GLY A 92 5.91 -14.46 8.70
CA GLY A 92 4.78 -15.38 8.60
C GLY A 92 3.41 -14.69 8.60
N PHE A 93 2.35 -15.46 8.87
CA PHE A 93 0.98 -14.96 8.89
C PHE A 93 0.72 -14.08 10.11
N ALA A 94 0.33 -12.83 9.88
CA ALA A 94 0.14 -11.81 10.90
C ALA A 94 -1.32 -11.64 11.36
N GLY A 95 -2.24 -12.50 10.90
CA GLY A 95 -3.64 -12.46 11.30
C GLY A 95 -4.56 -11.66 10.37
N LEU A 96 -5.68 -11.19 10.93
CA LEU A 96 -6.74 -10.45 10.23
C LEU A 96 -6.52 -8.94 10.44
N VAL A 97 -5.53 -8.36 9.77
CA VAL A 97 -5.11 -6.97 9.96
C VAL A 97 -4.82 -6.31 8.61
N ASP A 98 -4.81 -4.98 8.61
CA ASP A 98 -4.53 -4.16 7.43
C ASP A 98 -3.22 -3.37 7.57
N VAL A 99 -2.60 -3.36 8.76
CA VAL A 99 -1.35 -2.64 9.02
C VAL A 99 -0.32 -3.60 9.62
N LEU A 100 0.85 -3.67 8.99
CA LEU A 100 1.99 -4.45 9.45
C LEU A 100 3.12 -3.50 9.83
N VAL A 101 3.76 -3.71 11.00
CA VAL A 101 4.90 -2.91 11.45
C VAL A 101 6.01 -3.79 11.99
N THR A 102 7.27 -3.44 11.72
CA THR A 102 8.43 -4.16 12.24
C THR A 102 9.65 -3.24 12.40
N VAL A 103 10.58 -3.67 13.25
CA VAL A 103 11.96 -3.15 13.35
C VAL A 103 12.97 -4.24 12.99
N GLU A 104 12.49 -5.42 12.61
CA GLU A 104 13.31 -6.58 12.33
C GLU A 104 13.94 -6.48 10.95
N ARG A 105 15.27 -6.55 10.89
CA ARG A 105 16.02 -6.48 9.62
C ARG A 105 15.72 -7.68 8.73
N GLY A 106 15.57 -7.42 7.44
CA GLY A 106 15.38 -8.45 6.43
C GLY A 106 14.06 -9.20 6.52
N VAL A 107 13.08 -8.74 7.33
CA VAL A 107 11.73 -9.32 7.36
C VAL A 107 10.83 -8.53 6.41
N PRO A 108 10.44 -9.09 5.24
CA PRO A 108 9.58 -8.39 4.31
C PRO A 108 8.14 -8.33 4.83
N LEU A 109 7.52 -7.15 4.73
CA LEU A 109 6.09 -6.94 4.99
C LEU A 109 5.37 -6.82 3.65
N ALA A 110 4.34 -7.64 3.41
CA ALA A 110 3.62 -7.70 2.14
C ALA A 110 2.14 -7.32 2.29
N ILE A 111 1.67 -6.44 1.40
CA ILE A 111 0.26 -6.03 1.27
C ILE A 111 -0.21 -6.29 -0.15
N PHE A 112 -1.46 -6.76 -0.29
CA PHE A 112 -2.09 -7.14 -1.54
C PHE A 112 -3.18 -6.13 -1.91
N THR A 113 -3.12 -5.60 -3.14
CA THR A 113 -4.06 -4.57 -3.59
C THR A 113 -4.57 -4.84 -5.02
N ALA A 114 -5.75 -4.32 -5.30
CA ALA A 114 -6.28 -4.06 -6.63
C ALA A 114 -7.23 -2.88 -6.45
N ASP A 115 -6.74 -1.67 -6.67
CA ASP A 115 -7.33 -0.35 -6.47
C ASP A 115 -7.08 0.30 -5.10
N CYS A 116 -7.13 -0.43 -3.98
CA CYS A 116 -6.77 0.15 -2.67
C CYS A 116 -5.31 0.61 -2.64
N LEU A 117 -5.00 1.60 -1.80
CA LEU A 117 -3.64 2.04 -1.56
C LEU A 117 -2.86 0.99 -0.76
N ALA A 118 -1.60 0.78 -1.12
CA ALA A 118 -0.59 0.27 -0.21
C ALA A 118 0.34 1.43 0.15
N ILE A 119 0.44 1.74 1.44
CA ILE A 119 1.28 2.82 1.96
C ILE A 119 2.46 2.20 2.68
N VAL A 120 3.67 2.50 2.23
CA VAL A 120 4.92 2.12 2.87
C VAL A 120 5.44 3.31 3.67
N LEU A 121 5.68 3.14 4.96
CA LEU A 121 6.33 4.11 5.83
C LEU A 121 7.67 3.55 6.31
N TYR A 122 8.73 4.32 6.19
CA TYR A 122 10.05 3.94 6.66
C TYR A 122 10.72 5.09 7.42
N ASP A 123 11.28 4.79 8.60
CA ASP A 123 12.15 5.71 9.34
C ASP A 123 13.59 5.20 9.30
N PRO A 124 14.51 5.90 8.61
CA PRO A 124 15.91 5.47 8.52
C PRO A 124 16.66 5.53 9.86
N SER A 125 16.24 6.41 10.78
CA SER A 125 16.89 6.57 12.08
C SER A 125 16.51 5.47 13.05
N ALA A 126 15.22 5.16 13.14
CA ALA A 126 14.69 4.08 13.97
C ALA A 126 14.84 2.70 13.31
N ARG A 127 15.16 2.65 12.01
CA ARG A 127 15.10 1.43 11.20
C ARG A 127 13.76 0.71 11.35
N ALA A 128 12.69 1.48 11.30
CA ALA A 128 11.32 0.98 11.47
C ALA A 128 10.60 1.03 10.14
N LEU A 129 9.82 0.00 9.84
CA LEU A 129 9.04 -0.16 8.63
C LEU A 129 7.59 -0.45 8.99
N CYS A 130 6.67 0.22 8.27
CA CYS A 130 5.26 -0.11 8.31
C CYS A 130 4.72 -0.19 6.87
N VAL A 131 3.86 -1.19 6.60
CA VAL A 131 3.13 -1.29 5.34
C VAL A 131 1.65 -1.43 5.65
N ALA A 132 0.83 -0.57 5.04
CA ALA A 132 -0.60 -0.50 5.34
C ALA A 132 -1.46 -0.65 4.08
N HIS A 133 -2.52 -1.43 4.18
CA HIS A 133 -3.59 -1.51 3.18
C HIS A 133 -4.67 -0.48 3.50
N VAL A 134 -4.93 0.44 2.56
CA VAL A 134 -5.86 1.55 2.78
C VAL A 134 -6.80 1.70 1.59
N GLY A 135 -7.96 1.09 1.67
CA GLY A 135 -9.10 1.40 0.82
C GLY A 135 -9.96 2.51 1.46
N TRP A 136 -11.10 2.87 0.85
CA TRP A 136 -11.99 3.89 1.41
C TRP A 136 -12.47 3.52 2.84
N ARG A 137 -12.76 2.22 3.10
CA ARG A 137 -13.13 1.74 4.44
C ARG A 137 -11.99 1.92 5.44
N GLY A 138 -10.76 1.57 5.04
CA GLY A 138 -9.56 1.81 5.85
C GLY A 138 -9.35 3.31 6.12
N THR A 139 -9.56 4.16 5.12
CA THR A 139 -9.47 5.62 5.26
C THR A 139 -10.44 6.15 6.32
N VAL A 140 -11.73 5.80 6.26
CA VAL A 140 -12.71 6.26 7.25
C VAL A 140 -12.53 5.63 8.64
N ARG A 141 -11.89 4.47 8.72
CA ARG A 141 -11.54 3.79 9.98
C ARG A 141 -10.20 4.24 10.56
N GLY A 142 -9.48 5.13 9.88
CA GLY A 142 -8.24 5.70 10.35
C GLY A 142 -7.01 4.80 10.16
N ALA A 143 -6.99 3.93 9.16
CA ALA A 143 -5.84 3.03 8.90
C ALA A 143 -4.54 3.81 8.64
N THR A 144 -4.58 4.94 7.93
CA THR A 144 -3.42 5.79 7.68
C THR A 144 -2.84 6.38 8.96
N GLN A 145 -3.70 6.95 9.82
CA GLN A 145 -3.26 7.48 11.12
C GLN A 145 -2.75 6.37 12.03
N THR A 146 -3.39 5.19 11.96
CA THR A 146 -2.96 4.01 12.72
C THR A 146 -1.59 3.53 12.26
N ALA A 147 -1.30 3.51 10.95
CA ALA A 147 0.02 3.17 10.42
C ALA A 147 1.12 4.11 10.97
N VAL A 148 0.85 5.43 10.99
CA VAL A 148 1.80 6.41 11.56
C VAL A 148 1.96 6.22 13.08
N ARG A 149 0.88 5.93 13.82
CA ARG A 149 0.99 5.61 15.25
C ARG A 149 1.80 4.34 15.47
N ALA A 150 1.51 3.27 14.73
CA ALA A 150 2.18 1.98 14.89
C ALA A 150 3.70 2.07 14.69
N ILE A 151 4.13 2.80 13.66
CA ILE A 151 5.58 2.98 13.42
C ILE A 151 6.22 3.90 14.48
N ARG A 152 5.49 4.91 14.96
CA ARG A 152 5.93 5.76 16.08
C ARG A 152 6.09 4.95 17.36
N ASP A 153 5.18 4.03 17.65
CA ASP A 153 5.18 3.20 18.87
C ASP A 153 6.35 2.20 18.90
N VAL A 154 7.01 1.99 17.76
CA VAL A 154 8.27 1.21 17.65
C VAL A 154 9.51 2.11 17.52
N GLY A 155 9.41 3.41 17.81
CA GLY A 155 10.53 4.33 17.95
C GLY A 155 10.73 5.33 16.81
N ALA A 156 9.93 5.28 15.75
CA ALA A 156 10.02 6.23 14.63
C ALA A 156 9.50 7.63 15.02
N ARG A 157 9.97 8.63 14.28
CA ARG A 157 9.49 10.02 14.41
C ARG A 157 8.71 10.40 13.14
N PRO A 158 7.46 10.89 13.24
CA PRO A 158 6.65 11.21 12.04
C PRO A 158 7.36 12.14 11.05
N GLY A 159 8.08 13.16 11.54
CA GLY A 159 8.83 14.11 10.69
C GLY A 159 10.04 13.52 9.97
N SER A 160 10.55 12.33 10.36
CA SER A 160 11.64 11.63 9.66
C SER A 160 11.17 10.54 8.70
N LEU A 161 9.87 10.26 8.67
CA LEU A 161 9.30 9.23 7.81
C LEU A 161 9.49 9.55 6.33
N ARG A 162 9.74 8.51 5.56
CA ARG A 162 9.50 8.47 4.11
C ARG A 162 8.26 7.65 3.88
N ALA A 163 7.32 8.24 3.17
CA ALA A 163 6.04 7.61 2.81
C ALA A 163 5.97 7.39 1.29
N ALA A 164 5.68 6.17 0.88
CA ALA A 164 5.47 5.83 -0.52
C ALA A 164 4.09 5.20 -0.70
N ILE A 165 3.29 5.76 -1.62
CA ILE A 165 1.95 5.27 -1.96
C ILE A 165 2.06 4.52 -3.29
N ALA A 166 1.74 3.23 -3.28
CA ALA A 166 1.81 2.39 -4.47
C ALA A 166 0.70 2.73 -5.49
N PRO A 167 0.86 2.33 -6.77
CA PRO A 167 -0.19 2.44 -7.77
C PRO A 167 -1.53 1.93 -7.25
N SER A 168 -2.56 2.75 -7.37
CA SER A 168 -3.89 2.51 -6.82
C SER A 168 -4.94 3.25 -7.66
N ILE A 169 -6.23 3.10 -7.36
CA ILE A 169 -7.26 3.77 -8.14
C ILE A 169 -7.23 5.29 -7.94
N GLY A 170 -7.21 6.03 -9.04
CA GLY A 170 -7.22 7.49 -9.03
C GLY A 170 -8.62 8.09 -9.14
N PRO A 171 -8.75 9.40 -8.88
CA PRO A 171 -10.02 10.11 -8.99
C PRO A 171 -10.60 10.10 -10.41
N CYS A 172 -9.79 9.81 -11.43
CA CYS A 172 -10.24 9.65 -12.82
C CYS A 172 -11.16 8.43 -13.04
N CYS A 173 -11.13 7.43 -12.13
CA CYS A 173 -11.86 6.17 -12.26
C CYS A 173 -12.63 5.76 -11.01
N TYR A 174 -12.45 6.47 -9.89
CA TYR A 174 -13.04 6.06 -8.63
C TYR A 174 -14.36 6.80 -8.33
N GLU A 175 -15.38 6.47 -9.14
CA GLU A 175 -16.73 6.91 -8.88
C GLU A 175 -17.33 6.15 -7.69
N VAL A 176 -17.95 6.86 -6.77
CA VAL A 176 -18.59 6.33 -5.56
C VAL A 176 -19.96 6.98 -5.34
N ASP A 177 -20.78 6.32 -4.55
CA ASP A 177 -22.17 6.69 -4.28
C ASP A 177 -22.40 7.03 -2.79
N GLU A 178 -23.65 7.23 -2.43
CA GLU A 178 -24.10 7.68 -1.13
C GLU A 178 -23.57 6.83 0.04
N PRO A 179 -23.52 5.47 0.01
CA PRO A 179 -22.96 4.70 1.11
C PRO A 179 -21.52 5.09 1.46
N VAL A 180 -20.70 5.45 0.47
CA VAL A 180 -19.31 5.87 0.70
C VAL A 180 -19.25 7.32 1.18
N THR A 181 -20.02 8.21 0.57
CA THR A 181 -20.03 9.63 0.94
C THR A 181 -20.58 9.89 2.33
N ALA A 182 -21.59 9.11 2.77
CA ALA A 182 -22.13 9.17 4.14
C ALA A 182 -21.06 8.78 5.17
N GLU A 183 -20.30 7.71 4.92
CA GLU A 183 -19.21 7.31 5.80
C GLU A 183 -18.08 8.33 5.86
N LEU A 184 -17.71 8.94 4.72
CA LEU A 184 -16.73 10.02 4.65
C LEU A 184 -17.21 11.25 5.44
N ALA A 185 -18.48 11.65 5.28
CA ALA A 185 -19.06 12.77 6.00
C ALA A 185 -19.08 12.54 7.52
N ARG A 186 -19.39 11.31 7.96
CA ARG A 186 -19.38 10.94 9.37
C ARG A 186 -17.97 10.96 9.96
N ALA A 187 -16.97 10.49 9.21
CA ALA A 187 -15.60 10.40 9.69
C ALA A 187 -14.86 11.76 9.68
N PHE A 188 -15.17 12.63 8.71
CA PHE A 188 -14.35 13.83 8.42
C PHE A 188 -15.13 15.15 8.40
N GLY A 189 -16.44 15.14 8.75
CA GLY A 189 -17.29 16.34 8.65
C GLY A 189 -17.30 16.85 7.21
N ASP A 190 -17.36 18.19 7.03
CA ASP A 190 -17.38 18.79 5.69
C ASP A 190 -16.08 18.66 4.90
N ARG A 191 -15.00 18.29 5.55
CA ARG A 191 -13.68 18.17 4.94
C ARG A 191 -13.62 17.16 3.80
N TRP A 192 -14.39 16.07 3.86
CA TRP A 192 -14.42 15.08 2.79
C TRP A 192 -14.74 15.67 1.41
N ARG A 193 -15.45 16.80 1.38
CA ARG A 193 -15.82 17.50 0.15
C ARG A 193 -14.62 18.02 -0.63
N THR A 194 -13.47 18.20 0.03
CA THR A 194 -12.22 18.60 -0.62
C THR A 194 -11.55 17.46 -1.39
N TRP A 195 -11.99 16.22 -1.18
CA TRP A 195 -11.44 15.02 -1.80
C TRP A 195 -12.36 14.44 -2.89
N VAL A 196 -13.40 15.14 -3.27
CA VAL A 196 -14.34 14.66 -4.30
C VAL A 196 -14.60 15.71 -5.35
N ALA A 197 -14.90 15.23 -6.56
CA ALA A 197 -15.45 16.04 -7.65
C ALA A 197 -16.83 15.51 -8.04
N PRO A 198 -17.75 16.36 -8.52
CA PRO A 198 -19.07 15.92 -9.00
C PRO A 198 -18.96 14.91 -10.12
N SER A 199 -19.87 13.92 -10.15
CA SER A 199 -20.09 13.00 -11.24
C SER A 199 -21.57 12.96 -11.62
N ARG A 200 -21.97 12.03 -12.50
CA ARG A 200 -23.35 11.94 -12.97
C ARG A 200 -24.25 11.24 -11.94
N GLY A 201 -25.55 11.55 -11.97
CA GLY A 201 -26.54 10.80 -11.18
C GLY A 201 -26.38 10.88 -9.66
N GLY A 202 -25.80 11.96 -9.14
CA GLY A 202 -25.58 12.11 -7.70
C GLY A 202 -24.33 11.41 -7.17
N HIS A 203 -23.56 10.74 -8.03
CA HIS A 203 -22.29 10.13 -7.69
C HIS A 203 -21.18 11.20 -7.59
N VAL A 204 -20.04 10.83 -7.03
CA VAL A 204 -18.84 11.67 -6.97
C VAL A 204 -17.60 10.86 -7.35
N MET A 205 -16.59 11.54 -7.89
CA MET A 205 -15.26 10.99 -8.13
C MET A 205 -14.42 11.21 -6.87
N LEU A 206 -14.03 10.13 -6.19
CA LEU A 206 -13.26 10.20 -4.93
C LEU A 206 -11.75 10.16 -5.20
N ASP A 207 -11.04 11.14 -4.67
CA ASP A 207 -9.57 11.19 -4.63
C ASP A 207 -9.02 10.61 -3.32
N LEU A 208 -8.84 9.28 -3.28
CA LEU A 208 -8.22 8.61 -2.12
C LEU A 208 -6.74 9.01 -1.95
N TRP A 209 -6.07 9.42 -3.01
CA TRP A 209 -4.67 9.87 -2.93
C TRP A 209 -4.59 11.13 -2.08
N SER A 210 -5.28 12.19 -2.50
CA SER A 210 -5.29 13.46 -1.76
C SER A 210 -5.83 13.31 -0.33
N ALA A 211 -6.84 12.46 -0.12
CA ALA A 211 -7.35 12.16 1.20
C ALA A 211 -6.26 11.59 2.12
N ASN A 212 -5.55 10.55 1.66
CA ASN A 212 -4.55 9.88 2.49
C ASN A 212 -3.22 10.65 2.59
N GLU A 213 -2.82 11.41 1.56
CA GLU A 213 -1.72 12.37 1.66
C GLU A 213 -2.00 13.41 2.76
N ALA A 214 -3.21 13.98 2.79
CA ALA A 214 -3.61 14.92 3.83
C ALA A 214 -3.60 14.29 5.23
N LEU A 215 -4.08 13.05 5.36
CA LEU A 215 -4.06 12.31 6.64
C LEU A 215 -2.65 11.95 7.11
N LEU A 216 -1.72 11.67 6.19
CA LEU A 216 -0.30 11.49 6.51
C LEU A 216 0.32 12.79 7.04
N VAL A 217 0.07 13.91 6.37
CA VAL A 217 0.56 15.22 6.79
C VAL A 217 0.04 15.60 8.18
N GLU A 218 -1.26 15.39 8.45
CA GLU A 218 -1.86 15.63 9.76
C GLU A 218 -1.28 14.74 10.86
N ALA A 219 -0.88 13.52 10.50
CA ALA A 219 -0.20 12.62 11.41
C ALA A 219 1.28 13.00 11.64
N GLY A 220 1.78 14.07 10.98
CA GLY A 220 3.11 14.64 11.16
C GLY A 220 4.16 14.20 10.14
N VAL A 221 3.76 13.52 9.04
CA VAL A 221 4.68 13.23 7.93
C VAL A 221 4.90 14.51 7.12
N ALA A 222 6.15 14.84 6.82
CA ALA A 222 6.46 16.04 6.03
C ALA A 222 5.93 15.87 4.58
N PRO A 223 5.24 16.86 4.00
CA PRO A 223 4.63 16.75 2.67
C PRO A 223 5.63 16.34 1.58
N GLU A 224 6.85 16.89 1.62
CA GLU A 224 7.94 16.59 0.68
C GLU A 224 8.51 15.17 0.83
N SER A 225 8.17 14.49 1.92
CA SER A 225 8.54 13.09 2.19
C SER A 225 7.50 12.08 1.73
N ILE A 226 6.40 12.53 1.12
CA ILE A 226 5.34 11.67 0.60
C ILE A 226 5.53 11.52 -0.92
N GLU A 227 5.86 10.32 -1.33
CA GLU A 227 6.03 9.95 -2.74
C GLU A 227 4.79 9.20 -3.24
N ASN A 228 4.07 9.81 -4.17
CA ASN A 228 2.89 9.23 -4.82
C ASN A 228 3.01 9.42 -6.34
N PRO A 229 3.18 8.35 -7.12
CA PRO A 229 3.26 8.42 -8.57
C PRO A 229 1.95 8.81 -9.24
N ARG A 230 0.83 8.78 -8.50
CA ARG A 230 -0.53 9.00 -9.00
C ARG A 230 -0.84 8.15 -10.24
N LEU A 231 -0.35 6.90 -10.24
CA LEU A 231 -0.55 5.92 -11.30
C LEU A 231 -1.83 5.14 -11.02
N CYS A 232 -2.87 5.44 -11.81
CA CYS A 232 -4.20 4.84 -11.63
C CYS A 232 -4.23 3.40 -12.15
N THR A 233 -4.57 2.44 -11.28
CA THR A 233 -4.70 1.01 -11.64
C THR A 233 -5.77 0.78 -12.72
N ALA A 234 -6.89 1.47 -12.65
CA ALA A 234 -7.99 1.31 -13.60
C ALA A 234 -7.73 1.97 -14.97
N CYS A 235 -6.81 2.95 -15.07
CA CYS A 235 -6.38 3.54 -16.32
C CYS A 235 -5.34 2.68 -17.07
N HIS A 236 -4.67 1.76 -16.36
CA HIS A 236 -3.59 0.95 -16.92
C HIS A 236 -3.90 -0.57 -16.79
N PRO A 237 -5.01 -1.05 -17.42
CA PRO A 237 -5.47 -2.43 -17.26
C PRO A 237 -4.52 -3.47 -17.85
N ASP A 238 -3.65 -3.07 -18.78
CA ASP A 238 -2.64 -3.96 -19.37
C ASP A 238 -1.44 -4.17 -18.45
N LEU A 239 -1.20 -3.26 -17.52
CA LEU A 239 -0.06 -3.26 -16.61
C LEU A 239 -0.46 -3.64 -15.18
N LEU A 240 -1.64 -3.22 -14.71
CA LEU A 240 -2.03 -3.29 -13.30
C LEU A 240 -3.36 -4.04 -13.12
N TYR A 241 -3.50 -4.71 -11.97
CA TYR A 241 -4.79 -5.27 -11.58
C TYR A 241 -5.69 -4.17 -10.99
N SER A 242 -6.97 -4.18 -11.39
CA SER A 242 -8.00 -3.29 -10.88
C SER A 242 -9.31 -4.05 -10.65
N TYR A 243 -9.79 -4.04 -9.42
CA TYR A 243 -11.09 -4.60 -9.06
C TYR A 243 -12.23 -3.85 -9.78
N ARG A 244 -12.11 -2.52 -9.92
CA ARG A 244 -13.05 -1.67 -10.66
C ARG A 244 -13.19 -2.09 -12.13
N ARG A 245 -12.12 -2.62 -12.72
CA ARG A 245 -12.11 -3.15 -14.10
C ARG A 245 -12.52 -4.64 -14.17
N GLY A 246 -12.90 -5.25 -13.06
CA GLY A 246 -13.37 -6.64 -13.03
C GLY A 246 -12.29 -7.70 -13.07
N ASN A 247 -11.00 -7.36 -12.98
CA ASN A 247 -9.96 -8.38 -12.87
C ASN A 247 -9.76 -8.86 -11.42
N ARG A 248 -9.42 -10.15 -11.29
CA ARG A 248 -9.38 -10.84 -9.99
C ARG A 248 -7.99 -10.97 -9.38
N GLY A 249 -6.93 -10.58 -10.09
CA GLY A 249 -5.57 -10.61 -9.58
C GLY A 249 -5.30 -9.56 -8.50
N ARG A 250 -4.12 -9.63 -7.91
CA ARG A 250 -3.65 -8.63 -6.93
C ARG A 250 -2.25 -8.18 -7.30
N LEU A 251 -1.99 -6.92 -7.05
CA LEU A 251 -0.64 -6.37 -6.96
C LEU A 251 -0.12 -6.65 -5.55
N VAL A 252 1.18 -6.81 -5.42
CA VAL A 252 1.85 -6.95 -4.13
C VAL A 252 2.78 -5.78 -3.94
N THR A 253 2.63 -5.07 -2.82
CA THR A 253 3.64 -4.13 -2.35
C THR A 253 4.34 -4.75 -1.17
N VAL A 254 5.65 -4.88 -1.27
CA VAL A 254 6.49 -5.53 -0.27
C VAL A 254 7.73 -4.68 0.01
N ALA A 255 8.11 -4.57 1.27
CA ALA A 255 9.31 -3.87 1.69
C ALA A 255 9.92 -4.52 2.93
N ALA A 256 11.23 -4.33 3.15
CA ALA A 256 11.94 -4.82 4.33
C ALA A 256 12.87 -3.74 4.91
N VAL A 257 13.15 -3.83 6.22
CA VAL A 257 14.20 -3.03 6.86
C VAL A 257 15.56 -3.50 6.32
N PRO A 258 16.44 -2.61 5.80
CA PRO A 258 17.76 -2.95 5.28
C PRO A 258 18.76 -3.40 6.33
#